data_9a278b568aa837feaaba51ba92693960
#
_entry.id   9a278b568aa837feaaba51ba92693960
#
_cell.length_a   1.000
_cell.length_b   1.000
_cell.length_c   1.000
_cell.angle_alpha   90.00
_cell.angle_beta   90.00
_cell.angle_gamma   90.00
#
_symmetry.space_group_name_H-M   'P 1'
#
loop_
_entity.id
_entity.type
_entity.pdbx_description
1 polymer ?
#
loop_
_entity_poly.entity_id
_entity_poly.type
_entity_poly.pdbx_seq_one_letter_code
_entity_poly.pdbx_strand_id
1 'polypeptide(L)'
;MSAPQDNVQVTLSLPTLRKGQHSGEPPVERLQVMLNFVSGVDDLDVDGIFGPKTEAAVRGFQQNENLSVDGIVGKQTWTALLRRWLLFSQPG
;
A
#
# COMPACT_ATOMS: atom_id res chain seq x y z
N MET A 1 -16.24 -23.14 -13.10
CA MET A 1 -15.69 -23.05 -12.72
C MET A 1 -15.45 -22.35 -12.04
N SER A 2 -15.33 -22.12 -11.64
CA SER A 2 -15.10 -21.49 -11.14
C SER A 2 -14.31 -21.32 -10.40
N ALA A 3 -14.11 -21.69 -10.09
CA ALA A 3 -13.17 -21.76 -9.44
C ALA A 3 -12.22 -20.86 -9.29
N PRO A 4 -11.87 -20.40 -10.11
CA PRO A 4 -10.83 -19.60 -10.07
C PRO A 4 -10.83 -18.62 -9.02
N GLN A 5 -11.83 -18.21 -8.71
CA GLN A 5 -11.82 -17.23 -7.83
C GLN A 5 -11.21 -17.62 -6.60
N ASP A 6 -11.14 -18.80 -6.41
CA ASP A 6 -10.63 -19.21 -5.26
C ASP A 6 -9.30 -18.77 -5.05
N ASN A 7 -8.63 -18.66 -6.06
CA ASN A 7 -7.34 -18.41 -5.93
C ASN A 7 -7.04 -17.15 -5.42
N VAL A 8 -7.89 -16.37 -5.52
CA VAL A 8 -7.56 -15.14 -5.23
C VAL A 8 -7.22 -14.94 -3.85
N GLN A 9 -7.68 -15.74 -3.11
CA GLN A 9 -7.48 -15.44 -1.89
C GLN A 9 -6.21 -15.62 -1.40
N VAL A 10 -5.55 -16.09 -2.11
CA VAL A 10 -4.48 -16.30 -1.78
C VAL A 10 -3.78 -15.37 -1.31
N THR A 11 -3.75 -14.76 -1.44
CA THR A 11 -3.11 -13.99 -1.43
C THR A 11 -2.39 -13.40 -0.67
N LEU A 12 -2.50 -13.05 -0.15
CA LEU A 12 -1.79 -12.23 0.23
C LEU A 12 -1.48 -12.16 1.59
N SER A 13 -0.48 -12.61 2.03
CA SER A 13 -0.04 -12.46 3.27
C SER A 13 0.82 -11.27 3.40
N LEU A 14 0.44 -10.16 3.09
CA LEU A 14 1.25 -8.97 3.20
C LEU A 14 1.41 -8.59 4.67
N PRO A 15 2.61 -8.24 5.05
CA PRO A 15 2.84 -7.91 6.46
C PRO A 15 2.24 -6.58 6.83
N THR A 16 1.95 -6.40 8.09
CA THR A 16 1.55 -5.10 8.60
C THR A 16 2.80 -4.24 8.71
N LEU A 17 2.77 -3.06 8.12
CA LEU A 17 3.92 -2.17 8.13
C LEU A 17 3.64 -0.91 8.92
N ARG A 18 4.65 -0.44 9.61
CA ARG A 18 4.53 0.81 10.36
C ARG A 18 5.91 1.41 10.49
N LYS A 19 5.95 2.66 10.90
CA LYS A 19 7.21 3.38 11.01
C LYS A 19 8.19 2.62 11.88
N GLY A 20 9.39 2.49 11.44
CA GLY A 20 10.45 1.84 12.19
C GLY A 20 10.53 0.35 12.03
N GLN A 21 9.65 -0.25 11.21
CA GLN A 21 9.68 -1.68 11.04
C GLN A 21 9.93 -2.06 9.60
N HIS A 22 10.54 -3.18 9.43
CA HIS A 22 10.79 -3.77 8.10
C HIS A 22 11.61 -2.90 7.16
N SER A 23 12.41 -2.01 7.72
CA SER A 23 13.26 -1.18 6.88
C SER A 23 14.18 -2.05 6.05
N GLY A 24 14.27 -1.73 4.79
CA GLY A 24 15.12 -2.50 3.89
C GLY A 24 14.44 -3.72 3.30
N GLU A 25 13.22 -4.04 3.71
CA GLU A 25 12.54 -5.20 3.18
C GLU A 25 11.66 -4.83 2.00
N PRO A 26 11.52 -5.72 1.03
CA PRO A 26 10.77 -5.41 -0.18
C PRO A 26 9.36 -4.87 0.01
N PRO A 27 8.59 -5.30 1.00
CA PRO A 27 7.25 -4.75 1.15
C PRO A 27 7.23 -3.25 1.38
N VAL A 28 8.24 -2.68 2.03
CA VAL A 28 8.28 -1.25 2.27
C VAL A 28 8.50 -0.51 0.95
N GLU A 29 9.40 -1.01 0.12
CA GLU A 29 9.63 -0.39 -1.18
C GLU A 29 8.38 -0.46 -2.04
N ARG A 30 7.69 -1.61 -2.03
CA ARG A 30 6.47 -1.74 -2.81
C ARG A 30 5.41 -0.77 -2.33
N LEU A 31 5.29 -0.60 -1.02
CA LEU A 31 4.37 0.36 -0.46
C LEU A 31 4.67 1.75 -0.98
N GLN A 32 5.95 2.13 -0.97
CA GLN A 32 6.34 3.47 -1.38
C GLN A 32 6.04 3.71 -2.86
N VAL A 33 6.30 2.70 -3.70
CA VAL A 33 5.97 2.81 -5.11
C VAL A 33 4.47 2.97 -5.30
N MET A 34 3.69 2.17 -4.59
CA MET A 34 2.24 2.23 -4.73
C MET A 34 1.69 3.56 -4.24
N LEU A 35 2.23 4.08 -3.14
CA LEU A 35 1.75 5.37 -2.63
C LEU A 35 2.01 6.48 -3.66
N ASN A 36 3.19 6.50 -4.25
CA ASN A 36 3.47 7.49 -5.27
C ASN A 36 2.53 7.35 -6.47
N PHE A 37 2.29 6.11 -6.86
CA PHE A 37 1.46 5.89 -8.04
C PHE A 37 0.01 6.30 -7.80
N VAL A 38 -0.57 5.89 -6.69
CA VAL A 38 -1.99 6.17 -6.45
C VAL A 38 -2.25 7.60 -6.06
N SER A 39 -1.26 8.30 -5.49
CA SER A 39 -1.46 9.68 -5.12
C SER A 39 -1.21 10.62 -6.28
N GLY A 40 -0.51 10.15 -7.29
CA GLY A 40 -0.17 11.00 -8.41
C GLY A 40 0.95 11.98 -8.09
N VAL A 41 1.54 11.87 -6.93
CA VAL A 41 2.60 12.75 -6.53
C VAL A 41 3.82 11.90 -6.32
N ASP A 42 4.87 12.14 -7.04
CA ASP A 42 6.02 11.25 -7.01
C ASP A 42 7.08 11.87 -6.12
N ASP A 43 6.75 12.21 -4.90
CA ASP A 43 7.68 12.85 -4.02
C ASP A 43 8.11 12.00 -2.84
N LEU A 44 7.67 10.77 -2.75
CA LEU A 44 8.10 9.90 -1.69
C LEU A 44 9.27 9.07 -2.17
N ASP A 45 10.37 9.09 -1.44
CA ASP A 45 11.54 8.31 -1.82
C ASP A 45 11.26 6.83 -1.68
N VAL A 46 11.63 6.05 -2.66
CA VAL A 46 11.49 4.61 -2.62
C VAL A 46 12.82 4.06 -2.13
N ASP A 47 13.03 4.14 -0.84
CA ASP A 47 14.29 3.75 -0.22
C ASP A 47 14.18 2.55 0.70
N GLY A 48 12.97 2.02 0.87
CA GLY A 48 12.77 0.85 1.72
C GLY A 48 12.72 1.16 3.20
N ILE A 49 12.74 2.44 3.55
CA ILE A 49 12.71 2.83 4.96
C ILE A 49 11.36 3.43 5.28
N PHE A 50 10.67 2.82 6.23
CA PHE A 50 9.37 3.33 6.64
C PHE A 50 9.65 4.36 7.74
N GLY A 51 9.89 5.57 7.32
CA GLY A 51 10.18 6.67 8.23
C GLY A 51 9.04 7.66 8.28
N PRO A 52 9.29 8.87 8.78
CA PRO A 52 8.23 9.86 8.94
C PRO A 52 7.53 10.25 7.65
N LYS A 53 8.27 10.33 6.55
CA LYS A 53 7.64 10.73 5.29
C LYS A 53 6.73 9.63 4.76
N THR A 54 7.14 8.38 4.89
CA THR A 54 6.29 7.28 4.48
C THR A 54 5.05 7.21 5.36
N GLU A 55 5.22 7.42 6.66
CA GLU A 55 4.09 7.42 7.56
C GLU A 55 3.10 8.53 7.20
N ALA A 56 3.59 9.71 6.89
CA ALA A 56 2.72 10.82 6.50
C ALA A 56 1.97 10.50 5.21
N ALA A 57 2.64 9.87 4.26
CA ALA A 57 1.99 9.48 3.01
C ALA A 57 0.91 8.43 3.25
N VAL A 58 1.16 7.49 4.15
CA VAL A 58 0.16 6.48 4.50
C VAL A 58 -1.06 7.14 5.12
N ARG A 59 -0.84 8.09 6.05
CA ARG A 59 -1.96 8.77 6.69
C ARG A 59 -2.77 9.56 5.69
N GLY A 60 -2.11 10.23 4.76
CA GLY A 60 -2.82 10.97 3.71
C GLY A 60 -3.67 10.06 2.85
N PHE A 61 -3.12 8.90 2.49
CA PHE A 61 -3.87 7.93 1.70
C PHE A 61 -5.08 7.42 2.51
N GLN A 62 -4.86 7.10 3.77
CA GLN A 62 -5.94 6.60 4.61
C GLN A 62 -7.06 7.62 4.74
N GLN A 63 -6.70 8.88 4.87
CA GLN A 63 -7.70 9.91 4.99
C GLN A 63 -8.50 10.02 3.69
N ASN A 64 -7.86 9.97 2.56
CA ASN A 64 -8.54 10.06 1.28
C ASN A 64 -9.44 8.86 1.02
N GLU A 65 -9.12 7.71 1.59
CA GLU A 65 -9.92 6.51 1.40
C GLU A 65 -10.92 6.28 2.52
N ASN A 66 -11.02 7.22 3.44
CA ASN A 66 -11.94 7.11 4.57
C ASN A 66 -11.65 5.90 5.45
N LEU A 67 -10.37 5.61 5.61
CA LEU A 67 -9.95 4.54 6.50
C LEU A 67 -9.53 5.13 7.84
N SER A 68 -9.27 4.30 8.81
CA SER A 68 -8.71 4.78 10.07
C SER A 68 -7.34 5.36 9.79
N VAL A 69 -7.09 6.58 10.24
CA VAL A 69 -5.85 7.28 9.93
C VAL A 69 -4.88 7.01 11.06
N ASP A 70 -4.21 5.88 11.00
CA ASP A 70 -3.30 5.48 12.07
C ASP A 70 -1.85 5.34 11.60
N GLY A 71 -1.60 5.52 10.32
CA GLY A 71 -0.24 5.40 9.79
C GLY A 71 0.26 3.98 9.68
N ILE A 72 -0.60 3.00 9.91
CA ILE A 72 -0.22 1.60 9.89
C ILE A 72 -0.83 0.94 8.67
N VAL A 73 -0.02 0.23 7.91
CA VAL A 73 -0.50 -0.42 6.70
C VAL A 73 -0.88 -1.84 7.06
N GLY A 74 -2.11 -2.02 7.47
CA GLY A 74 -2.65 -3.33 7.76
C GLY A 74 -3.53 -3.80 6.62
N LYS A 75 -4.39 -4.74 6.90
CA LYS A 75 -5.19 -5.35 5.85
C LYS A 75 -6.06 -4.36 5.09
N GLN A 76 -6.69 -3.44 5.80
CA GLN A 76 -7.58 -2.49 5.13
C GLN A 76 -6.81 -1.57 4.22
N THR A 77 -5.67 -1.08 4.68
CA THR A 77 -4.88 -0.15 3.89
C THR A 77 -4.27 -0.87 2.68
N TRP A 78 -3.76 -2.09 2.87
CA TRP A 78 -3.26 -2.85 1.74
C TRP A 78 -4.36 -3.11 0.71
N THR A 79 -5.54 -3.45 1.17
CA THR A 79 -6.65 -3.72 0.27
C THR A 79 -7.00 -2.48 -0.56
N ALA A 80 -7.04 -1.33 0.09
CA ALA A 80 -7.36 -0.09 -0.61
C ALA A 80 -6.26 0.27 -1.60
N LEU A 81 -4.99 0.07 -1.22
CA LEU A 81 -3.89 0.36 -2.12
C LEU A 81 -3.92 -0.56 -3.34
N LEU A 82 -4.18 -1.84 -3.13
CA LEU A 82 -4.22 -2.77 -4.23
C LEU A 82 -5.39 -2.47 -5.16
N ARG A 83 -6.52 -2.06 -4.58
CA ARG A 83 -7.66 -1.69 -5.40
C ARG A 83 -7.35 -0.49 -6.28
N ARG A 84 -6.72 0.54 -5.70
CA ARG A 84 -6.36 1.71 -6.49
C ARG A 84 -5.30 1.39 -7.52
N TRP A 85 -4.35 0.55 -7.15
CA TRP A 85 -3.31 0.15 -8.07
C TRP A 85 -3.91 -0.55 -9.29
N LEU A 86 -4.85 -1.47 -9.06
CA LEU A 86 -5.47 -2.18 -10.16
C LEU A 86 -6.30 -1.25 -11.04
N LEU A 87 -7.02 -0.33 -10.44
CA LEU A 87 -7.83 0.59 -11.21
C LEU A 87 -6.98 1.50 -12.10
N PHE A 88 -5.87 1.98 -11.55
CA PHE A 88 -5.02 2.86 -12.32
C PHE A 88 -4.20 2.12 -13.36
N SER A 89 -3.99 0.83 -13.17
CA SER A 89 -3.19 0.07 -14.09
C SER A 89 -3.99 -0.49 -15.25
N GLN A 90 -5.29 -0.40 -15.21
CA GLN A 90 -6.07 -0.99 -16.23
C GLN A 90 -6.02 -0.18 -17.49
N PRO A 91 -5.85 -0.80 -18.63
CA PRO A 91 -5.78 -0.07 -19.87
C PRO A 91 -7.17 0.41 -20.20
N GLY A 92 -7.28 1.50 -20.58
CA GLY A 92 -8.48 2.05 -21.09
C GLY A 92 -9.72 1.77 -20.39
#